data_5a257688e0e4b036f1b6b4bca88a6d28
#
_entry.id   5a257688e0e4b036f1b6b4bca88a6d28
#
_cell.length_a   1.000
_cell.length_b   1.000
_cell.length_c   1.000
_cell.angle_alpha   90.00
_cell.angle_beta   90.00
_cell.angle_gamma   90.00
#
_symmetry.space_group_name_H-M   'P 1'
#
loop_
_entity.id
_entity.type
_entity.pdbx_description
1 polymer ?
#
loop_
_entity_poly.entity_id
_entity_poly.type
_entity_poly.pdbx_seq_one_letter_code
_entity_poly.pdbx_strand_id
1 'polypeptide(L)'
;MEEKVLYSMESPFQQEINVKGYYFGKNEGKEHSACIVGALRGNEYQQLYICSKLIDVLKKIEKHGDIVGENGILVIPSVSNMSMDFGKRFWISDDTDLNRLFPGNPSGESGSRVAYAIMETTRGYRYGIHLPSFYLGGTFMPHIRLLDPEHGSTSLANLFGLPYVIEAKSRPFDRTTLHNNWQRNGTEAFYFYTGQTGKIEEELAT
;
A
#
# COMPACT_ATOMS: atom_id res chain seq x y z
N MET A 1 -1.55 -6.85 18.07
CA MET A 1 -2.10 -6.10 16.91
C MET A 1 -3.03 -4.99 17.41
N GLU A 2 -2.88 -3.79 16.87
CA GLU A 2 -3.72 -2.63 17.18
C GLU A 2 -4.33 -2.09 15.86
N GLU A 3 -5.66 -1.91 15.83
CA GLU A 3 -6.35 -1.25 14.71
C GLU A 3 -6.48 0.24 15.01
N LYS A 4 -6.11 1.08 14.04
CA LYS A 4 -6.25 2.55 14.15
C LYS A 4 -6.94 3.13 12.92
N VAL A 5 -7.76 4.14 13.14
CA VAL A 5 -8.23 5.02 12.06
C VAL A 5 -7.12 6.01 11.74
N LEU A 6 -6.57 5.91 10.55
CA LEU A 6 -5.46 6.75 10.07
C LEU A 6 -5.95 8.07 9.49
N TYR A 7 -7.13 8.04 8.91
CA TYR A 7 -7.81 9.20 8.34
C TYR A 7 -9.32 8.98 8.38
N SER A 8 -10.05 10.03 8.71
CA SER A 8 -11.51 10.06 8.68
C SER A 8 -12.00 11.30 7.96
N MET A 9 -13.06 11.14 7.19
CA MET A 9 -13.80 12.25 6.57
C MET A 9 -15.28 11.91 6.50
N GLU A 10 -16.13 12.93 6.52
CA GLU A 10 -17.55 12.76 6.27
C GLU A 10 -17.85 12.80 4.77
N SER A 11 -18.67 11.86 4.30
CA SER A 11 -19.23 11.90 2.97
C SER A 11 -20.35 12.95 2.89
N PRO A 12 -20.75 13.40 1.68
CA PRO A 12 -21.91 14.27 1.51
C PRO A 12 -23.22 13.70 2.09
N PHE A 13 -23.27 12.38 2.31
CA PHE A 13 -24.41 11.68 2.92
C PHE A 13 -24.26 11.47 4.44
N GLN A 14 -23.35 12.20 5.09
CA GLN A 14 -23.05 12.10 6.54
C GLN A 14 -22.56 10.70 6.97
N GLN A 15 -22.04 9.92 6.04
CA GLN A 15 -21.38 8.66 6.36
C GLN A 15 -19.90 8.93 6.62
N GLU A 16 -19.39 8.38 7.70
CA GLU A 16 -17.98 8.46 8.02
C GLU A 16 -17.17 7.51 7.12
N ILE A 17 -16.20 8.07 6.41
CA ILE A 17 -15.27 7.33 5.57
C ILE A 17 -13.96 7.22 6.31
N ASN A 18 -13.61 6.00 6.71
CA ASN A 18 -12.42 5.71 7.49
C ASN A 18 -11.39 4.95 6.67
N VAL A 19 -10.13 5.40 6.72
CA VAL A 19 -8.99 4.61 6.31
C VAL A 19 -8.37 3.99 7.57
N LYS A 20 -8.29 2.66 7.60
CA LYS A 20 -7.79 1.91 8.74
C LYS A 20 -6.41 1.33 8.48
N GLY A 21 -5.59 1.32 9.53
CA GLY A 21 -4.30 0.66 9.56
C GLY A 21 -4.22 -0.35 10.69
N TYR A 22 -3.48 -1.43 10.47
CA TYR A 22 -3.27 -2.51 11.40
C TYR A 22 -1.79 -2.55 11.77
N TYR A 23 -1.49 -2.30 13.04
CA TYR A 23 -0.16 -2.26 13.59
C TYR A 23 0.19 -3.56 14.29
N PHE A 24 1.37 -4.08 14.03
CA PHE A 24 1.93 -5.30 14.63
C PHE A 24 3.30 -5.00 15.23
N GLY A 25 3.64 -5.69 16.32
CA GLY A 25 4.89 -5.49 17.03
C GLY A 25 4.87 -4.23 17.91
N LYS A 26 6.04 -3.86 18.43
CA LYS A 26 6.21 -2.66 19.25
C LYS A 26 6.41 -1.45 18.34
N ASN A 27 5.58 -0.44 18.52
CA ASN A 27 5.69 0.84 17.79
C ASN A 27 6.48 1.91 18.59
N GLU A 28 7.35 1.48 19.49
CA GLU A 28 8.07 2.37 20.41
C GLU A 28 9.41 2.84 19.87
N GLY A 29 9.91 2.24 18.80
CA GLY A 29 11.20 2.60 18.16
C GLY A 29 11.08 3.84 17.27
N LYS A 30 12.21 4.53 17.08
CA LYS A 30 12.33 5.66 16.15
C LYS A 30 12.29 5.25 14.68
N GLU A 31 12.52 3.97 14.38
CA GLU A 31 12.52 3.39 13.05
C GLU A 31 11.48 2.28 12.98
N HIS A 32 10.50 2.44 12.11
CA HIS A 32 9.52 1.40 11.80
C HIS A 32 10.07 0.46 10.73
N SER A 33 9.80 -0.86 10.84
CA SER A 33 10.37 -1.83 9.90
C SER A 33 9.75 -1.75 8.53
N ALA A 34 8.44 -1.95 8.41
CA ALA A 34 7.78 -2.02 7.11
C ALA A 34 6.36 -1.45 7.15
N CYS A 35 5.97 -0.78 6.08
CA CYS A 35 4.58 -0.45 5.80
C CYS A 35 4.12 -1.10 4.50
N ILE A 36 2.95 -1.72 4.55
CA ILE A 36 2.31 -2.38 3.42
C ILE A 36 1.02 -1.64 3.09
N VAL A 37 0.90 -1.15 1.86
CA VAL A 37 -0.29 -0.45 1.37
C VAL A 37 -0.92 -1.25 0.24
N GLY A 38 -2.15 -1.70 0.46
CA GLY A 38 -2.95 -2.46 -0.48
C GLY A 38 -3.63 -1.56 -1.52
N ALA A 39 -4.96 -1.66 -1.58
CA ALA A 39 -5.77 -0.99 -2.59
C ALA A 39 -5.74 0.54 -2.46
N LEU A 40 -5.06 1.22 -3.36
CA LEU A 40 -5.16 2.67 -3.57
C LEU A 40 -6.32 3.04 -4.51
N ARG A 41 -6.82 2.08 -5.30
CA ARG A 41 -7.95 2.24 -6.20
C ARG A 41 -9.10 1.34 -5.79
N GLY A 42 -10.32 1.79 -6.00
CA GLY A 42 -11.50 1.07 -5.50
C GLY A 42 -11.84 -0.22 -6.25
N ASN A 43 -11.16 -0.54 -7.34
CA ASN A 43 -11.32 -1.82 -8.04
C ASN A 43 -10.15 -2.79 -7.82
N GLU A 44 -9.32 -2.54 -6.80
CA GLU A 44 -8.15 -3.34 -6.45
C GLU A 44 -8.51 -4.39 -5.37
N TYR A 45 -9.48 -5.27 -5.66
CA TYR A 45 -10.00 -6.27 -4.72
C TYR A 45 -8.96 -7.32 -4.33
N GLN A 46 -8.12 -7.74 -5.28
CA GLN A 46 -7.02 -8.69 -5.04
C GLN A 46 -6.05 -8.16 -3.96
N GLN A 47 -5.74 -6.87 -4.01
CA GLN A 47 -4.82 -6.22 -3.10
C GLN A 47 -5.38 -6.13 -1.68
N LEU A 48 -6.68 -5.85 -1.56
CA LEU A 48 -7.40 -5.91 -0.29
C LEU A 48 -7.39 -7.34 0.26
N TYR A 49 -7.66 -8.35 -0.58
CA TYR A 49 -7.67 -9.76 -0.20
C TYR A 49 -6.30 -10.23 0.30
N ILE A 50 -5.22 -9.90 -0.42
CA ILE A 50 -3.84 -10.20 -0.01
C ILE A 50 -3.53 -9.57 1.35
N CYS A 51 -3.86 -8.29 1.54
CA CYS A 51 -3.65 -7.63 2.83
C CYS A 51 -4.45 -8.29 3.96
N SER A 52 -5.67 -8.73 3.70
CA SER A 52 -6.48 -9.48 4.68
C SER A 52 -5.80 -10.78 5.10
N LYS A 53 -5.30 -11.56 4.14
CA LYS A 53 -4.53 -12.78 4.43
C LYS A 53 -3.24 -12.49 5.20
N LEU A 54 -2.52 -11.44 4.80
CA LEU A 54 -1.29 -11.01 5.48
C LEU A 54 -1.57 -10.63 6.94
N ILE A 55 -2.64 -9.90 7.20
CA ILE A 55 -3.08 -9.55 8.56
C ILE A 55 -3.31 -10.80 9.40
N ASP A 56 -3.98 -11.81 8.85
CA ASP A 56 -4.24 -13.07 9.57
C ASP A 56 -2.95 -13.87 9.86
N VAL A 57 -1.99 -13.84 8.95
CA VAL A 57 -0.66 -14.43 9.15
C VAL A 57 0.10 -13.66 10.21
N LEU A 58 0.15 -12.35 10.13
CA LEU A 58 0.85 -11.50 11.10
C LEU A 58 0.27 -11.61 12.51
N LYS A 59 -1.04 -11.75 12.66
CA LYS A 59 -1.69 -12.05 13.96
C LYS A 59 -1.16 -13.35 14.58
N LYS A 60 -0.98 -14.38 13.76
CA LYS A 60 -0.45 -15.68 14.24
C LYS A 60 1.02 -15.54 14.66
N ILE A 61 1.84 -14.90 13.82
CA ILE A 61 3.26 -14.65 14.08
C ILE A 61 3.43 -13.83 15.37
N GLU A 62 2.66 -12.74 15.52
CA GLU A 62 2.71 -11.89 16.72
C GLU A 62 2.32 -12.67 17.99
N LYS A 63 1.27 -13.52 17.90
CA LYS A 63 0.81 -14.36 19.02
C LYS A 63 1.87 -15.35 19.47
N HIS A 64 2.72 -15.85 18.56
CA HIS A 64 3.84 -16.73 18.88
C HIS A 64 5.08 -15.98 19.39
N GLY A 65 5.09 -14.65 19.33
CA GLY A 65 6.21 -13.83 19.77
C GLY A 65 7.35 -13.73 18.74
N ASP A 66 7.09 -14.09 17.49
CA ASP A 66 8.10 -14.15 16.43
C ASP A 66 8.33 -12.77 15.76
N ILE A 67 7.51 -11.77 16.07
CA ILE A 67 7.80 -10.38 15.71
C ILE A 67 8.76 -9.82 16.76
N VAL A 68 10.05 -9.90 16.46
CA VAL A 68 11.13 -9.48 17.36
C VAL A 68 11.61 -8.07 17.06
N GLY A 69 12.05 -7.37 18.09
CA GLY A 69 12.61 -6.01 17.98
C GLY A 69 11.63 -4.92 18.40
N GLU A 70 12.10 -3.68 18.30
CA GLU A 70 11.31 -2.50 18.69
C GLU A 70 10.52 -1.91 17.51
N ASN A 71 10.68 -2.49 16.31
CA ASN A 71 10.17 -1.96 15.06
C ASN A 71 8.85 -2.66 14.68
N GLY A 72 7.84 -1.87 14.41
CA GLY A 72 6.52 -2.36 14.05
C GLY A 72 6.30 -2.50 12.55
N ILE A 73 5.25 -3.25 12.21
CA ILE A 73 4.74 -3.42 10.86
C ILE A 73 3.37 -2.76 10.77
N LEU A 74 3.16 -1.95 9.74
CA LEU A 74 1.85 -1.36 9.43
C LEU A 74 1.30 -1.97 8.15
N VAL A 75 0.04 -2.43 8.21
CA VAL A 75 -0.72 -2.86 7.02
C VAL A 75 -1.93 -1.95 6.84
N ILE A 76 -2.03 -1.33 5.67
CA ILE A 76 -3.18 -0.51 5.24
C ILE A 76 -3.86 -1.25 4.08
N PRO A 77 -4.93 -2.02 4.34
CA PRO A 77 -5.52 -2.92 3.33
C PRO A 77 -6.14 -2.18 2.15
N SER A 78 -6.81 -1.08 2.43
CA SER A 78 -7.44 -0.23 1.42
C SER A 78 -7.46 1.22 1.88
N VAL A 79 -7.20 2.12 0.95
CA VAL A 79 -7.28 3.57 1.14
C VAL A 79 -8.55 4.12 0.48
N SER A 80 -9.00 3.53 -0.62
CA SER A 80 -10.13 4.00 -1.43
C SER A 80 -11.43 3.23 -1.15
N ASN A 81 -11.80 3.08 0.12
CA ASN A 81 -12.93 2.25 0.56
C ASN A 81 -14.24 2.69 -0.10
N MET A 82 -14.54 4.00 -0.09
CA MET A 82 -15.76 4.51 -0.72
C MET A 82 -15.83 4.22 -2.22
N SER A 83 -14.72 4.37 -2.95
CA SER A 83 -14.68 4.03 -4.38
C SER A 83 -14.85 2.53 -4.59
N MET A 84 -14.38 1.71 -3.65
CA MET A 84 -14.50 0.25 -3.67
C MET A 84 -15.95 -0.19 -3.50
N ASP A 85 -16.72 0.44 -2.61
CA ASP A 85 -18.13 0.14 -2.40
C ASP A 85 -18.96 0.38 -3.68
N PHE A 86 -18.52 1.31 -4.53
CA PHE A 86 -19.15 1.61 -5.82
C PHE A 86 -18.47 0.91 -7.01
N GLY A 87 -17.46 0.08 -6.79
CA GLY A 87 -16.68 -0.57 -7.85
C GLY A 87 -15.95 0.42 -8.78
N LYS A 88 -15.69 1.64 -8.29
CA LYS A 88 -15.05 2.70 -9.07
C LYS A 88 -13.54 2.62 -8.92
N ARG A 89 -12.82 2.71 -10.04
CA ARG A 89 -11.36 2.71 -10.04
C ARG A 89 -10.79 3.94 -9.34
N PHE A 90 -11.28 5.11 -9.71
CA PHE A 90 -10.76 6.39 -9.26
C PHE A 90 -11.48 6.91 -8.01
N TRP A 91 -10.93 7.95 -7.41
CA TRP A 91 -11.51 8.58 -6.24
C TRP A 91 -12.90 9.14 -6.57
N ILE A 92 -13.89 8.79 -5.76
CA ILE A 92 -15.30 8.92 -6.14
C ILE A 92 -15.78 10.35 -6.30
N SER A 93 -15.16 11.33 -5.61
CA SER A 93 -15.64 12.71 -5.63
C SER A 93 -15.24 13.49 -6.87
N ASP A 94 -14.12 13.13 -7.51
CA ASP A 94 -13.51 13.92 -8.60
C ASP A 94 -12.88 13.09 -9.71
N ASP A 95 -13.09 11.77 -9.70
CA ASP A 95 -12.54 10.81 -10.66
C ASP A 95 -10.99 10.89 -10.79
N THR A 96 -10.27 11.30 -9.75
CA THR A 96 -8.82 11.34 -9.75
C THR A 96 -8.21 9.98 -9.39
N ASP A 97 -7.02 9.68 -9.95
CA ASP A 97 -6.23 8.52 -9.54
C ASP A 97 -5.48 8.86 -8.24
N LEU A 98 -5.88 8.27 -7.12
CA LEU A 98 -5.27 8.54 -5.81
C LEU A 98 -3.75 8.31 -5.83
N ASN A 99 -3.27 7.32 -6.62
CA ASN A 99 -1.82 7.09 -6.78
C ASN A 99 -1.14 8.10 -7.72
N ARG A 100 -1.76 9.24 -7.97
CA ARG A 100 -1.19 10.40 -8.69
C ARG A 100 -1.25 11.68 -7.86
N LEU A 101 -1.67 11.58 -6.61
CA LEU A 101 -1.85 12.75 -5.73
C LEU A 101 -0.76 12.89 -4.66
N PHE A 102 0.17 11.92 -4.55
CA PHE A 102 1.25 11.98 -3.55
C PHE A 102 2.30 13.05 -3.89
N PRO A 103 2.83 13.75 -2.86
CA PRO A 103 2.72 13.48 -1.42
C PRO A 103 1.40 13.96 -0.79
N GLY A 104 0.47 14.54 -1.55
CA GLY A 104 -0.77 15.10 -1.07
C GLY A 104 -0.66 16.53 -0.55
N ASN A 105 -1.81 17.09 -0.15
CA ASN A 105 -1.90 18.41 0.44
C ASN A 105 -3.01 18.40 1.52
N PRO A 106 -2.73 18.78 2.77
CA PRO A 106 -3.73 18.77 3.86
C PRO A 106 -4.86 19.76 3.65
N SER A 107 -4.66 20.79 2.83
CA SER A 107 -5.65 21.82 2.47
C SER A 107 -6.24 21.62 1.06
N GLY A 108 -5.93 20.49 0.41
CA GLY A 108 -6.40 20.19 -0.94
C GLY A 108 -7.78 19.53 -0.98
N GLU A 109 -8.17 19.07 -2.17
CA GLU A 109 -9.36 18.25 -2.37
C GLU A 109 -9.28 16.95 -1.58
N SER A 110 -10.42 16.27 -1.41
CA SER A 110 -10.54 15.11 -0.52
C SER A 110 -9.51 14.01 -0.82
N GLY A 111 -9.30 13.64 -2.08
CA GLY A 111 -8.28 12.68 -2.48
C GLY A 111 -6.86 13.11 -2.12
N SER A 112 -6.54 14.41 -2.28
CA SER A 112 -5.23 14.95 -1.92
C SER A 112 -4.98 14.96 -0.42
N ARG A 113 -6.02 15.20 0.40
CA ARG A 113 -5.94 15.13 1.86
C ARG A 113 -5.71 13.69 2.34
N VAL A 114 -6.39 12.73 1.74
CA VAL A 114 -6.15 11.30 2.02
C VAL A 114 -4.72 10.90 1.66
N ALA A 115 -4.26 11.28 0.45
CA ALA A 115 -2.88 11.00 0.04
C ALA A 115 -1.86 11.59 1.01
N TYR A 116 -2.08 12.82 1.49
CA TYR A 116 -1.23 13.45 2.50
C TYR A 116 -1.24 12.65 3.82
N ALA A 117 -2.41 12.27 4.33
CA ALA A 117 -2.51 11.51 5.58
C ALA A 117 -1.79 10.15 5.48
N ILE A 118 -1.93 9.44 4.36
CA ILE A 118 -1.21 8.18 4.12
C ILE A 118 0.30 8.42 4.05
N MET A 119 0.73 9.48 3.37
CA MET A 119 2.16 9.82 3.26
C MET A 119 2.77 10.11 4.64
N GLU A 120 2.09 10.90 5.48
CA GLU A 120 2.56 11.21 6.83
C GLU A 120 2.55 9.96 7.73
N THR A 121 1.51 9.12 7.65
CA THR A 121 1.42 7.87 8.42
C THR A 121 2.53 6.89 8.07
N THR A 122 2.95 6.84 6.81
CA THR A 122 3.98 5.91 6.32
C THR A 122 5.39 6.53 6.31
N ARG A 123 5.55 7.73 6.81
CA ARG A 123 6.85 8.40 6.94
C ARG A 123 7.73 7.70 7.98
N GLY A 124 9.00 7.50 7.66
CA GLY A 124 9.99 6.91 8.57
C GLY A 124 10.00 5.37 8.60
N TYR A 125 9.19 4.71 7.79
CA TYR A 125 9.32 3.28 7.58
C TYR A 125 10.53 2.98 6.69
N ARG A 126 11.32 1.98 7.09
CA ARG A 126 12.50 1.55 6.33
C ARG A 126 12.10 0.92 5.00
N TYR A 127 11.06 0.08 5.02
CA TYR A 127 10.55 -0.62 3.83
C TYR A 127 9.12 -0.23 3.54
N GLY A 128 8.83 0.08 2.27
CA GLY A 128 7.50 0.39 1.77
C GLY A 128 7.08 -0.61 0.69
N ILE A 129 5.99 -1.35 0.93
CA ILE A 129 5.44 -2.31 -0.01
C ILE A 129 4.09 -1.81 -0.50
N HIS A 130 4.00 -1.49 -1.78
CA HIS A 130 2.74 -1.13 -2.41
C HIS A 130 2.29 -2.27 -3.33
N LEU A 131 1.02 -2.63 -3.22
CA LEU A 131 0.37 -3.68 -3.99
C LEU A 131 -0.48 -3.05 -5.12
N PRO A 132 0.10 -2.72 -6.28
CA PRO A 132 -0.70 -2.26 -7.41
C PRO A 132 -1.32 -3.44 -8.17
N SER A 133 -2.32 -3.14 -9.01
CA SER A 133 -2.95 -4.11 -9.89
C SER A 133 -2.63 -3.87 -11.36
N PHE A 134 -2.76 -4.93 -12.16
CA PHE A 134 -2.80 -4.81 -13.62
C PHE A 134 -4.19 -4.35 -14.07
N TYR A 135 -4.26 -3.26 -14.83
CA TYR A 135 -5.52 -2.70 -15.33
C TYR A 135 -5.81 -3.07 -16.79
N LEU A 136 -4.84 -3.69 -17.46
CA LEU A 136 -5.01 -4.22 -18.81
C LEU A 136 -5.52 -5.66 -18.72
N GLY A 137 -6.36 -6.07 -19.67
CA GLY A 137 -6.78 -7.47 -19.80
C GLY A 137 -5.61 -8.35 -20.22
N GLY A 138 -5.58 -9.58 -19.72
CA GLY A 138 -4.54 -10.56 -20.04
C GLY A 138 -4.11 -11.37 -18.82
N THR A 139 -3.21 -12.31 -19.01
CA THR A 139 -2.55 -13.06 -17.93
C THR A 139 -1.21 -12.43 -17.64
N PHE A 140 -0.98 -12.06 -16.39
CA PHE A 140 0.25 -11.42 -15.96
C PHE A 140 0.96 -12.29 -14.92
N MET A 141 2.25 -12.44 -15.09
CA MET A 141 3.08 -13.14 -14.11
C MET A 141 3.28 -12.25 -12.88
N PRO A 142 3.10 -12.80 -11.67
CA PRO A 142 3.44 -12.08 -10.45
C PRO A 142 4.91 -11.66 -10.45
N HIS A 143 5.18 -10.41 -10.08
CA HIS A 143 6.54 -9.89 -10.03
C HIS A 143 6.69 -8.73 -9.06
N ILE A 144 7.93 -8.52 -8.64
CA ILE A 144 8.31 -7.29 -7.95
C ILE A 144 8.86 -6.31 -8.99
N ARG A 145 8.42 -5.07 -8.92
CA ARG A 145 9.02 -4.00 -9.72
C ARG A 145 9.74 -3.01 -8.81
N LEU A 146 10.97 -2.74 -9.17
CA LEU A 146 11.83 -1.73 -8.59
C LEU A 146 11.95 -0.55 -9.57
N LEU A 147 11.76 0.67 -9.07
CA LEU A 147 12.02 1.88 -9.85
C LEU A 147 13.30 2.53 -9.33
N ASP A 148 14.26 2.77 -10.26
CA ASP A 148 15.58 3.33 -9.94
C ASP A 148 16.21 2.67 -8.69
N PRO A 149 16.40 1.34 -8.69
CA PRO A 149 16.83 0.61 -7.50
C PRO A 149 18.23 1.05 -7.04
N GLU A 150 18.39 1.18 -5.73
CA GLU A 150 19.68 1.35 -5.10
C GLU A 150 20.44 0.02 -5.00
N HIS A 151 21.73 0.08 -4.63
CA HIS A 151 22.55 -1.11 -4.41
C HIS A 151 21.96 -1.97 -3.28
N GLY A 152 21.62 -3.22 -3.61
CA GLY A 152 21.06 -4.19 -2.66
C GLY A 152 19.55 -4.40 -2.75
N SER A 153 18.79 -3.48 -3.33
CA SER A 153 17.32 -3.57 -3.43
C SER A 153 16.85 -4.83 -4.18
N THR A 154 17.58 -5.24 -5.22
CA THR A 154 17.29 -6.48 -5.97
C THR A 154 17.48 -7.72 -5.12
N SER A 155 18.51 -7.76 -4.27
CA SER A 155 18.74 -8.88 -3.35
C SER A 155 17.63 -8.99 -2.32
N LEU A 156 17.15 -7.87 -1.78
CA LEU A 156 16.00 -7.84 -0.88
C LEU A 156 14.71 -8.24 -1.58
N ALA A 157 14.49 -7.77 -2.81
CA ALA A 157 13.33 -8.15 -3.61
C ALA A 157 13.25 -9.67 -3.84
N ASN A 158 14.39 -10.34 -4.04
CA ASN A 158 14.45 -11.79 -4.21
C ASN A 158 14.01 -12.57 -2.95
N LEU A 159 14.10 -11.98 -1.76
CA LEU A 159 13.66 -12.64 -0.52
C LEU A 159 12.13 -12.84 -0.45
N PHE A 160 11.36 -12.09 -1.23
CA PHE A 160 9.90 -12.22 -1.27
C PHE A 160 9.40 -13.44 -2.06
N GLY A 161 10.28 -14.16 -2.76
CA GLY A 161 9.95 -15.42 -3.42
C GLY A 161 9.09 -15.32 -4.67
N LEU A 162 8.83 -14.12 -5.20
CA LEU A 162 8.14 -13.97 -6.47
C LEU A 162 9.04 -14.36 -7.65
N PRO A 163 8.47 -14.91 -8.75
CA PRO A 163 9.25 -15.51 -9.83
C PRO A 163 10.11 -14.51 -10.60
N TYR A 164 9.78 -13.22 -10.55
CA TYR A 164 10.51 -12.20 -11.30
C TYR A 164 10.71 -10.93 -10.48
N VAL A 165 11.88 -10.32 -10.63
CA VAL A 165 12.20 -8.96 -10.20
C VAL A 165 12.49 -8.14 -11.45
N ILE A 166 11.73 -7.07 -11.66
CA ILE A 166 11.84 -6.19 -12.83
C ILE A 166 12.37 -4.84 -12.38
N GLU A 167 13.54 -4.47 -12.86
CA GLU A 167 14.11 -3.15 -12.67
C GLU A 167 13.67 -2.22 -13.81
N ALA A 168 13.27 -1.02 -13.45
CA ALA A 168 12.84 0.00 -14.40
C ALA A 168 13.30 1.39 -13.96
N LYS A 169 13.44 2.30 -14.91
CA LYS A 169 13.66 3.71 -14.63
C LYS A 169 12.33 4.40 -14.36
N SER A 170 12.30 5.27 -13.35
CA SER A 170 11.13 6.11 -13.09
C SER A 170 10.91 7.09 -14.24
N ARG A 171 9.65 7.37 -14.50
CA ARG A 171 9.20 8.33 -15.52
C ARG A 171 8.69 9.60 -14.83
N PRO A 172 8.59 10.73 -15.54
CA PRO A 172 8.11 11.99 -14.93
C PRO A 172 6.78 11.87 -14.19
N PHE A 173 5.86 11.04 -14.67
CA PHE A 173 4.56 10.82 -14.05
C PHE A 173 4.61 9.94 -12.78
N ASP A 174 5.71 9.22 -12.53
CA ASP A 174 5.88 8.43 -11.32
C ASP A 174 6.16 9.31 -10.09
N ARG A 175 6.56 10.57 -10.29
CA ARG A 175 6.86 11.54 -9.23
C ARG A 175 5.70 11.76 -8.24
N THR A 176 4.48 11.54 -8.68
CA THR A 176 3.26 11.71 -7.90
C THR A 176 2.68 10.40 -7.36
N THR A 177 3.44 9.30 -7.44
CA THR A 177 3.06 8.02 -6.85
C THR A 177 3.52 7.91 -5.40
N LEU A 178 2.83 7.08 -4.61
CA LEU A 178 3.24 6.74 -3.25
C LEU A 178 4.67 6.18 -3.22
N HIS A 179 4.96 5.21 -4.09
CA HIS A 179 6.27 4.56 -4.19
C HIS A 179 7.42 5.55 -4.40
N ASN A 180 7.31 6.47 -5.38
CA ASN A 180 8.37 7.44 -5.66
C ASN A 180 8.55 8.44 -4.51
N ASN A 181 7.45 8.82 -3.84
CA ASN A 181 7.54 9.70 -2.68
C ASN A 181 8.17 8.99 -1.47
N TRP A 182 7.94 7.69 -1.28
CA TRP A 182 8.66 6.88 -0.30
C TRP A 182 10.17 6.89 -0.56
N GLN A 183 10.61 6.58 -1.79
CA GLN A 183 12.03 6.61 -2.17
C GLN A 183 12.66 7.98 -1.90
N ARG A 184 11.99 9.08 -2.26
CA ARG A 184 12.47 10.44 -2.00
C ARG A 184 12.61 10.78 -0.52
N ASN A 185 11.89 10.07 0.35
CA ASN A 185 11.96 10.20 1.81
C ASN A 185 12.86 9.14 2.47
N GLY A 186 13.62 8.37 1.70
CA GLY A 186 14.58 7.38 2.21
C GLY A 186 13.98 6.02 2.56
N THR A 187 12.72 5.76 2.20
CA THR A 187 12.09 4.45 2.34
C THR A 187 12.47 3.58 1.14
N GLU A 188 12.97 2.37 1.37
CA GLU A 188 13.20 1.40 0.32
C GLU A 188 11.87 0.80 -0.15
N ALA A 189 11.47 1.10 -1.39
CA ALA A 189 10.14 0.87 -1.87
C ALA A 189 10.03 -0.24 -2.92
N PHE A 190 8.98 -1.06 -2.81
CA PHE A 190 8.71 -2.22 -3.67
C PHE A 190 7.29 -2.17 -4.21
N TYR A 191 7.13 -2.43 -5.51
CA TYR A 191 5.84 -2.73 -6.10
C TYR A 191 5.66 -4.23 -6.21
N PHE A 192 4.57 -4.75 -5.64
CA PHE A 192 4.16 -6.15 -5.73
C PHE A 192 2.98 -6.30 -6.68
N TYR A 193 3.24 -6.73 -7.89
CA TYR A 193 2.22 -7.01 -8.90
C TYR A 193 1.75 -8.46 -8.78
N THR A 194 0.57 -8.68 -8.22
CA THR A 194 0.04 -10.02 -7.90
C THR A 194 -1.39 -10.25 -8.36
N GLY A 195 -1.90 -9.53 -9.34
CA GLY A 195 -3.23 -9.74 -9.84
C GLY A 195 -3.81 -8.59 -10.64
N GLN A 196 -4.96 -8.82 -11.21
CA GLN A 196 -5.70 -7.88 -12.04
C GLN A 196 -6.69 -7.05 -11.22
N THR A 197 -7.13 -5.93 -11.79
CA THR A 197 -8.26 -5.17 -11.25
C THR A 197 -9.57 -5.96 -11.40
N GLY A 198 -10.46 -5.80 -10.42
CA GLY A 198 -11.82 -6.32 -10.49
C GLY A 198 -11.97 -7.82 -10.30
N LYS A 199 -10.91 -8.54 -9.94
CA LYS A 199 -10.91 -9.98 -9.69
C LYS A 199 -10.16 -10.32 -8.41
N ILE A 200 -10.54 -11.45 -7.82
CA ILE A 200 -9.77 -12.12 -6.75
C ILE A 200 -9.31 -13.46 -7.30
N GLU A 201 -8.01 -13.68 -7.30
CA GLU A 201 -7.33 -14.91 -7.70
C GLU A 201 -6.65 -15.46 -6.45
N GLU A 202 -7.32 -16.39 -5.76
CA GLU A 202 -6.90 -16.89 -4.43
C GLU A 202 -5.52 -17.53 -4.46
N GLU A 203 -5.20 -18.24 -5.54
CA GLU A 203 -3.90 -18.91 -5.72
C GLU A 203 -2.71 -17.93 -5.75
N LEU A 204 -2.94 -16.68 -6.16
CA LEU A 204 -1.92 -15.63 -6.19
C LEU A 204 -1.77 -14.89 -4.84
N ALA A 205 -2.57 -15.26 -3.84
CA ALA A 205 -2.57 -14.62 -2.51
C ALA A 205 -1.96 -15.52 -1.41
N THR A 206 -1.50 -16.70 -1.78
CA THR A 206 -0.85 -17.69 -0.91
C THR A 206 0.64 -17.76 -1.17
#